data_f4acbee54da5ae171e8c80d9865102b0
#
_entry.id   f4acbee54da5ae171e8c80d9865102b0
#
_cell.length_a   1.000
_cell.length_b   1.000
_cell.length_c   1.000
_cell.angle_alpha   90.00
_cell.angle_beta   90.00
_cell.angle_gamma   90.00
#
_symmetry.space_group_name_H-M   'P 1'
#
loop_
_entity.id
_entity.type
_entity.pdbx_description
1 polymer ?
#
loop_
_entity_poly.entity_id
_entity_poly.type
_entity_poly.pdbx_seq_one_letter_code
_entity_poly.pdbx_strand_id
1 'polypeptide(L)'
;MCTVTFLPLPNNDFIFTSNRDETPLRKTIPPKTYIEDDVELMYPKDKLAGGTWIGTSNKKRLVCVLNGGFEKHERNPPYKMSRGVVVKKILAAKNAIEAIDNFDFIGIEPFTLIVLNWFSELELYELVWDGSQKHFSKLKNEPKIWSSSPLYTKEMKQDRQQWFTNWLEENQFYNQTAILNFHQNEHLGTKETSPKMKRRFVETVSVTSVLKRDDEVDMKYIDFSNDAKKSLKK
;
A
#
# COMPACT_ATOMS: atom_id res chain seq x y z
N MET A 1 6.17 4.10 -0.48
CA MET A 1 4.75 3.73 -0.71
C MET A 1 3.92 4.95 -0.51
N CYS A 2 2.99 5.27 -1.42
CA CYS A 2 2.59 6.66 -1.46
C CYS A 2 1.13 6.95 -1.72
N THR A 3 0.41 6.13 -2.46
CA THR A 3 -1.04 6.25 -2.62
C THR A 3 -1.65 4.86 -2.55
N VAL A 4 -2.68 4.73 -1.74
CA VAL A 4 -3.41 3.48 -1.55
C VAL A 4 -4.89 3.76 -1.61
N THR A 5 -5.66 2.92 -2.29
CA THR A 5 -7.12 2.96 -2.30
C THR A 5 -7.70 1.63 -1.86
N PHE A 6 -8.82 1.71 -1.15
CA PHE A 6 -9.68 0.60 -0.79
C PHE A 6 -11.07 0.85 -1.35
N LEU A 7 -11.62 -0.15 -2.02
CA LEU A 7 -12.95 -0.16 -2.59
C LEU A 7 -13.65 -1.42 -2.12
N PRO A 8 -14.59 -1.35 -1.16
CA PRO A 8 -15.41 -2.49 -0.79
C PRO A 8 -16.36 -2.83 -1.93
N LEU A 9 -16.58 -4.11 -2.13
CA LEU A 9 -17.54 -4.68 -3.07
C LEU A 9 -18.59 -5.47 -2.28
N PRO A 10 -19.76 -5.82 -2.90
CA PRO A 10 -20.71 -6.73 -2.28
C PRO A 10 -20.06 -8.05 -1.83
N ASN A 11 -20.71 -8.78 -0.92
CA ASN A 11 -20.34 -10.12 -0.47
C ASN A 11 -18.94 -10.20 0.20
N ASN A 12 -18.53 -9.17 0.94
CA ASN A 12 -17.21 -9.08 1.56
C ASN A 12 -16.04 -9.11 0.56
N ASP A 13 -16.29 -8.78 -0.70
CA ASP A 13 -15.26 -8.62 -1.71
C ASP A 13 -14.65 -7.23 -1.65
N PHE A 14 -13.51 -7.05 -2.29
CA PHE A 14 -12.84 -5.76 -2.32
C PHE A 14 -11.83 -5.63 -3.45
N ILE A 15 -11.50 -4.38 -3.78
CA ILE A 15 -10.32 -4.03 -4.54
C ILE A 15 -9.42 -3.16 -3.68
N PHE A 16 -8.14 -3.52 -3.60
CA PHE A 16 -7.13 -2.77 -2.87
C PHE A 16 -5.95 -2.46 -3.78
N THR A 17 -5.67 -1.18 -4.03
CA THR A 17 -4.65 -0.78 -5.00
C THR A 17 -3.62 0.15 -4.36
N SER A 18 -2.35 -0.07 -4.67
CA SER A 18 -1.23 0.64 -4.06
C SER A 18 -0.18 1.03 -5.08
N ASN A 19 0.19 2.32 -5.14
CA ASN A 19 1.36 2.80 -5.87
C ASN A 19 2.62 2.60 -5.02
N ARG A 20 3.72 2.27 -5.67
CA ARG A 20 5.06 2.32 -5.10
C ARG A 20 5.82 3.51 -5.68
N ASP A 21 5.89 4.60 -4.92
CA ASP A 21 6.74 5.74 -5.27
C ASP A 21 8.09 5.57 -4.58
N GLU A 22 9.13 5.45 -5.37
CA GLU A 22 10.46 5.10 -4.90
C GLU A 22 11.52 5.59 -5.90
N THR A 23 12.79 5.57 -5.53
CA THR A 23 13.86 5.79 -6.49
C THR A 23 13.86 4.68 -7.55
N PRO A 24 14.00 5.00 -8.84
CA PRO A 24 14.07 4.00 -9.93
C PRO A 24 15.21 2.99 -9.78
N LEU A 25 16.22 3.33 -8.97
CA LEU A 25 17.36 2.46 -8.69
C LEU A 25 17.00 1.32 -7.73
N ARG A 26 15.91 1.44 -6.96
CA ARG A 26 15.50 0.45 -5.98
C ARG A 26 14.60 -0.61 -6.60
N LYS A 27 15.23 -1.69 -7.06
CA LYS A 27 14.60 -2.76 -7.83
C LYS A 27 13.59 -3.57 -7.01
N THR A 28 12.53 -4.00 -7.69
CA THR A 28 11.51 -4.92 -7.20
C THR A 28 11.67 -6.30 -7.83
N ILE A 29 11.43 -7.34 -7.06
CA ILE A 29 11.10 -8.68 -7.57
C ILE A 29 9.57 -8.70 -7.68
N PRO A 30 9.00 -8.99 -8.87
CA PRO A 30 7.56 -9.08 -9.06
C PRO A 30 6.88 -10.04 -8.07
N PRO A 31 5.56 -9.94 -7.85
CA PRO A 31 4.85 -10.80 -6.92
C PRO A 31 5.13 -12.28 -7.17
N LYS A 32 5.38 -12.99 -6.08
CA LYS A 32 5.53 -14.45 -6.03
C LYS A 32 4.95 -14.94 -4.71
N THR A 33 4.63 -16.23 -4.66
CA THR A 33 4.32 -16.91 -3.41
C THR A 33 5.62 -17.29 -2.69
N TYR A 34 5.67 -17.00 -1.41
CA TYR A 34 6.76 -17.33 -0.49
C TYR A 34 6.16 -18.08 0.70
N ILE A 35 6.90 -19.03 1.25
CA ILE A 35 6.55 -19.67 2.52
C ILE A 35 7.37 -18.99 3.62
N GLU A 36 6.70 -18.39 4.59
CA GLU A 36 7.30 -17.76 5.76
C GLU A 36 6.54 -18.20 7.02
N ASP A 37 7.25 -18.78 7.99
CA ASP A 37 6.68 -19.34 9.22
C ASP A 37 5.47 -20.29 8.94
N ASP A 38 5.64 -21.19 7.95
CA ASP A 38 4.61 -22.14 7.46
C ASP A 38 3.33 -21.48 6.90
N VAL A 39 3.38 -20.19 6.55
CA VAL A 39 2.28 -19.44 5.95
C VAL A 39 2.64 -19.07 4.51
N GLU A 40 1.70 -19.26 3.59
CA GLU A 40 1.85 -18.81 2.22
C GLU A 40 1.55 -17.31 2.13
N LEU A 41 2.55 -16.56 1.66
CA LEU A 41 2.47 -15.13 1.44
C LEU A 41 2.69 -14.82 -0.04
N MET A 42 1.78 -14.07 -0.66
CA MET A 42 1.95 -13.55 -2.02
C MET A 42 2.25 -12.05 -1.97
N TYR A 43 3.45 -11.64 -2.45
CA TYR A 43 3.85 -10.24 -2.43
C TYR A 43 4.97 -9.90 -3.43
N PRO A 44 5.04 -8.62 -3.91
CA PRO A 44 6.23 -8.09 -4.57
C PRO A 44 7.31 -7.82 -3.52
N LYS A 45 8.56 -8.17 -3.80
CA LYS A 45 9.67 -8.07 -2.83
C LYS A 45 10.62 -6.94 -3.17
N ASP A 46 10.91 -6.10 -2.20
CA ASP A 46 12.01 -5.14 -2.29
C ASP A 46 13.35 -5.89 -2.32
N LYS A 47 14.08 -5.77 -3.44
CA LYS A 47 15.31 -6.55 -3.65
C LYS A 47 16.41 -6.17 -2.65
N LEU A 48 16.44 -4.92 -2.20
CA LEU A 48 17.48 -4.43 -1.28
C LEU A 48 17.15 -4.77 0.18
N ALA A 49 15.93 -4.46 0.62
CA ALA A 49 15.55 -4.61 2.03
C ALA A 49 14.95 -5.98 2.36
N GLY A 50 14.64 -6.82 1.36
CA GLY A 50 14.07 -8.16 1.56
C GLY A 50 12.63 -8.19 2.07
N GLY A 51 12.03 -7.03 2.38
CA GLY A 51 10.65 -6.86 2.82
C GLY A 51 9.68 -6.59 1.67
N THR A 52 8.44 -6.29 2.04
CA THR A 52 7.40 -5.88 1.10
C THR A 52 6.61 -4.68 1.63
N TRP A 53 5.87 -4.03 0.74
CA TRP A 53 4.97 -2.93 1.11
C TRP A 53 3.49 -3.32 1.03
N ILE A 54 3.18 -4.40 0.34
CA ILE A 54 1.84 -4.96 0.22
C ILE A 54 1.97 -6.46 0.01
N GLY A 55 1.08 -7.21 0.60
CA GLY A 55 0.99 -8.64 0.38
C GLY A 55 -0.33 -9.21 0.87
N THR A 56 -0.60 -10.45 0.47
CA THR A 56 -1.71 -11.27 0.95
C THR A 56 -1.17 -12.56 1.56
N SER A 57 -1.97 -13.21 2.38
CA SER A 57 -1.65 -14.52 2.94
C SER A 57 -2.82 -15.48 2.87
N ASN A 58 -2.53 -16.80 2.94
CA ASN A 58 -3.53 -17.84 3.06
C ASN A 58 -4.32 -17.79 4.40
N LYS A 59 -3.97 -16.85 5.30
CA LYS A 59 -4.75 -16.51 6.50
C LYS A 59 -5.91 -15.56 6.20
N LYS A 60 -6.34 -15.45 4.93
CA LYS A 60 -7.40 -14.53 4.48
C LYS A 60 -7.13 -13.09 4.93
N ARG A 61 -5.94 -12.58 4.59
CA ARG A 61 -5.46 -11.27 5.03
C ARG A 61 -4.68 -10.56 3.94
N LEU A 62 -4.83 -9.22 3.91
CA LEU A 62 -3.97 -8.29 3.17
C LEU A 62 -3.37 -7.30 4.16
N VAL A 63 -2.09 -6.99 3.97
CA VAL A 63 -1.40 -5.94 4.74
C VAL A 63 -0.67 -5.03 3.77
N CYS A 64 -0.83 -3.72 3.95
CA CYS A 64 -0.14 -2.69 3.17
C CYS A 64 0.45 -1.63 4.10
N VAL A 65 1.68 -1.19 3.83
CA VAL A 65 2.35 -0.14 4.61
C VAL A 65 2.60 1.10 3.77
N LEU A 66 2.29 2.28 4.33
CA LEU A 66 2.70 3.58 3.84
C LEU A 66 3.81 4.14 4.73
N ASN A 67 4.73 4.88 4.14
CA ASN A 67 5.77 5.58 4.89
C ASN A 67 5.19 6.75 5.68
N GLY A 68 5.66 6.93 6.92
CA GLY A 68 5.25 7.99 7.82
C GLY A 68 3.94 7.73 8.57
N GLY A 69 3.83 8.37 9.72
CA GLY A 69 2.62 8.43 10.52
C GLY A 69 1.69 9.56 10.05
N PHE A 70 1.17 10.36 10.97
CA PHE A 70 0.28 11.48 10.66
C PHE A 70 0.97 12.59 9.86
N GLU A 71 2.23 12.88 10.21
CA GLU A 71 3.01 13.98 9.64
C GLU A 71 4.36 13.50 9.11
N LYS A 72 5.07 14.40 8.41
CA LYS A 72 6.43 14.17 7.99
C LYS A 72 7.34 14.17 9.22
N HIS A 73 8.16 13.14 9.35
CA HIS A 73 9.16 13.01 10.41
C HIS A 73 10.59 13.14 9.84
N GLU A 74 11.53 13.50 10.68
CA GLU A 74 12.96 13.41 10.39
C GLU A 74 13.42 11.95 10.48
N ARG A 75 14.28 11.55 9.55
CA ARG A 75 14.88 10.22 9.60
C ARG A 75 16.02 10.18 10.59
N ASN A 76 15.96 9.23 11.52
CA ASN A 76 17.00 9.04 12.54
C ASN A 76 17.45 7.56 12.61
N PRO A 77 18.22 7.06 11.60
CA PRO A 77 18.75 5.70 11.62
C PRO A 77 19.89 5.58 12.66
N PRO A 78 20.24 4.34 13.12
CA PRO A 78 19.72 3.08 12.62
C PRO A 78 18.34 2.72 13.17
N TYR A 79 17.51 2.05 12.36
CA TYR A 79 16.23 1.52 12.79
C TYR A 79 16.33 0.02 13.12
N LYS A 80 15.56 -0.46 14.11
CA LYS A 80 15.53 -1.85 14.58
C LYS A 80 15.20 -2.84 13.46
N MET A 81 14.26 -2.48 12.58
CA MET A 81 13.90 -3.27 11.38
C MET A 81 13.22 -2.40 10.33
N SER A 82 13.14 -2.91 9.10
CA SER A 82 12.40 -2.24 8.05
C SER A 82 10.89 -2.44 8.23
N ARG A 83 10.10 -1.42 7.86
CA ARG A 83 8.63 -1.49 7.84
C ARG A 83 8.10 -2.64 7.00
N GLY A 84 8.78 -3.00 5.92
CA GLY A 84 8.43 -4.15 5.08
C GLY A 84 8.58 -5.51 5.76
N VAL A 85 9.43 -5.62 6.78
CA VAL A 85 9.51 -6.81 7.64
C VAL A 85 8.31 -6.87 8.59
N VAL A 86 7.84 -5.72 9.09
CA VAL A 86 6.60 -5.65 9.90
C VAL A 86 5.41 -6.18 9.09
N VAL A 87 5.27 -5.76 7.81
CA VAL A 87 4.22 -6.27 6.92
C VAL A 87 4.22 -7.79 6.88
N LYS A 88 5.38 -8.42 6.65
CA LYS A 88 5.50 -9.88 6.57
C LYS A 88 5.13 -10.57 7.88
N LYS A 89 5.60 -10.03 9.01
CA LYS A 89 5.28 -10.58 10.34
C LYS A 89 3.77 -10.55 10.62
N ILE A 90 3.09 -9.45 10.28
CA ILE A 90 1.63 -9.34 10.46
C ILE A 90 0.88 -10.23 9.47
N LEU A 91 1.36 -10.38 8.22
CA LEU A 91 0.78 -11.32 7.24
C LEU A 91 0.84 -12.77 7.72
N ALA A 92 1.96 -13.19 8.29
CA ALA A 92 2.19 -14.57 8.76
C ALA A 92 1.53 -14.87 10.11
N ALA A 93 1.22 -13.87 10.91
CA ALA A 93 0.68 -14.04 12.26
C ALA A 93 -0.61 -14.87 12.28
N LYS A 94 -0.79 -15.71 13.31
CA LYS A 94 -2.03 -16.47 13.52
C LYS A 94 -3.23 -15.53 13.66
N ASN A 95 -3.10 -14.49 14.47
CA ASN A 95 -4.07 -13.41 14.65
C ASN A 95 -3.36 -12.07 14.43
N ALA A 96 -3.80 -11.27 13.45
CA ALA A 96 -3.16 -10.00 13.12
C ALA A 96 -3.37 -8.94 14.20
N ILE A 97 -4.56 -8.90 14.77
CA ILE A 97 -4.92 -7.88 15.78
C ILE A 97 -4.07 -8.11 17.04
N GLU A 98 -4.06 -9.33 17.52
CA GLU A 98 -3.23 -9.72 18.67
C GLU A 98 -1.72 -9.49 18.39
N ALA A 99 -1.28 -9.81 17.17
CA ALA A 99 0.10 -9.56 16.78
C ALA A 99 0.44 -8.07 16.77
N ILE A 100 -0.46 -7.21 16.29
CA ILE A 100 -0.31 -5.75 16.33
C ILE A 100 -0.31 -5.24 17.78
N ASP A 101 -1.18 -5.78 18.62
CA ASP A 101 -1.28 -5.34 20.03
C ASP A 101 -0.02 -5.66 20.83
N ASN A 102 0.57 -6.81 20.58
CA ASN A 102 1.78 -7.28 21.25
C ASN A 102 3.09 -6.88 20.56
N PHE A 103 3.02 -6.20 19.40
CA PHE A 103 4.22 -5.85 18.64
C PHE A 103 4.96 -4.67 19.28
N ASP A 104 6.26 -4.85 19.52
CA ASP A 104 7.14 -3.76 19.94
C ASP A 104 7.61 -2.94 18.72
N PHE A 105 6.98 -1.78 18.52
CA PHE A 105 7.29 -0.84 17.45
C PHE A 105 8.44 0.12 17.77
N ILE A 106 8.94 0.16 19.01
CA ILE A 106 10.03 1.06 19.40
C ILE A 106 11.27 0.81 18.53
N GLY A 107 11.86 1.91 18.04
CA GLY A 107 13.01 1.85 17.15
C GLY A 107 12.67 1.53 15.68
N ILE A 108 11.40 1.47 15.31
CA ILE A 108 10.96 1.38 13.92
C ILE A 108 10.59 2.77 13.40
N GLU A 109 11.00 3.07 12.17
CA GLU A 109 10.65 4.33 11.50
C GLU A 109 9.12 4.49 11.38
N PRO A 110 8.54 5.68 11.64
CA PRO A 110 7.09 5.93 11.57
C PRO A 110 6.44 5.43 10.28
N PHE A 111 5.23 4.87 10.40
CA PHE A 111 4.47 4.30 9.28
C PHE A 111 2.97 4.26 9.55
N THR A 112 2.20 4.11 8.48
CA THR A 112 0.79 3.73 8.51
C THR A 112 0.64 2.33 7.93
N LEU A 113 -0.04 1.43 8.63
CA LEU A 113 -0.31 0.07 8.19
C LEU A 113 -1.82 -0.10 8.02
N ILE A 114 -2.21 -0.58 6.84
CA ILE A 114 -3.59 -0.94 6.55
C ILE A 114 -3.69 -2.45 6.55
N VAL A 115 -4.65 -2.99 7.29
CA VAL A 115 -4.89 -4.42 7.43
C VAL A 115 -6.33 -4.73 7.04
N LEU A 116 -6.49 -5.66 6.12
CA LEU A 116 -7.77 -6.27 5.78
C LEU A 116 -7.76 -7.73 6.23
N ASN A 117 -8.77 -8.14 6.96
CA ASN A 117 -9.08 -9.53 7.24
C ASN A 117 -10.44 -9.86 6.62
N TRP A 118 -10.61 -11.08 6.08
CA TRP A 118 -11.88 -11.57 5.51
C TRP A 118 -12.14 -13.03 5.87
N PHE A 119 -11.90 -13.38 7.13
CA PHE A 119 -12.12 -14.75 7.59
C PHE A 119 -13.62 -15.09 7.68
N SER A 120 -14.41 -14.28 8.39
CA SER A 120 -15.87 -14.38 8.49
C SER A 120 -16.58 -13.22 7.80
N GLU A 121 -16.11 -12.02 8.07
CA GLU A 121 -16.57 -10.77 7.45
C GLU A 121 -15.36 -9.94 7.03
N LEU A 122 -15.57 -8.98 6.13
CA LEU A 122 -14.52 -8.05 5.74
C LEU A 122 -14.32 -7.03 6.85
N GLU A 123 -13.11 -6.99 7.38
CA GLU A 123 -12.70 -6.04 8.40
C GLU A 123 -11.53 -5.21 7.91
N LEU A 124 -11.65 -3.90 8.06
CA LEU A 124 -10.61 -2.92 7.71
C LEU A 124 -10.05 -2.29 8.97
N TYR A 125 -8.73 -2.30 9.11
CA TYR A 125 -8.02 -1.69 10.23
C TYR A 125 -6.94 -0.75 9.73
N GLU A 126 -6.70 0.31 10.51
CA GLU A 126 -5.60 1.23 10.35
C GLU A 126 -4.76 1.28 11.63
N LEU A 127 -3.46 1.09 11.47
CA LEU A 127 -2.47 1.33 12.49
C LEU A 127 -1.58 2.48 12.05
N VAL A 128 -1.51 3.53 12.85
CA VAL A 128 -0.49 4.58 12.70
C VAL A 128 0.52 4.44 13.83
N TRP A 129 1.77 4.16 13.48
CA TRP A 129 2.92 4.28 14.36
C TRP A 129 3.56 5.64 14.12
N ASP A 130 3.48 6.54 15.08
CA ASP A 130 4.01 7.91 14.94
C ASP A 130 5.50 8.06 15.33
N GLY A 131 6.09 6.96 15.85
CA GLY A 131 7.46 6.91 16.35
C GLY A 131 7.54 6.84 17.88
N SER A 132 6.44 7.09 18.56
CA SER A 132 6.31 7.05 20.02
C SER A 132 5.11 6.25 20.50
N GLN A 133 3.99 6.36 19.80
CA GLN A 133 2.72 5.75 20.17
C GLN A 133 2.06 5.01 19.00
N LYS A 134 1.37 3.94 19.33
CA LYS A 134 0.54 3.14 18.44
C LYS A 134 -0.90 3.66 18.48
N HIS A 135 -1.42 4.08 17.33
CA HIS A 135 -2.82 4.45 17.15
C HIS A 135 -3.48 3.40 16.25
N PHE A 136 -4.31 2.55 16.83
CA PHE A 136 -4.90 1.41 16.12
C PHE A 136 -6.41 1.47 16.19
N SER A 137 -7.09 1.36 15.05
CA SER A 137 -8.54 1.48 14.95
C SER A 137 -9.13 0.58 13.87
N LYS A 138 -10.33 0.06 14.12
CA LYS A 138 -11.20 -0.55 13.10
C LYS A 138 -11.90 0.58 12.34
N LEU A 139 -11.84 0.53 11.02
CA LEU A 139 -12.48 1.48 10.14
C LEU A 139 -13.78 0.90 9.57
N LYS A 140 -14.65 1.77 9.05
CA LYS A 140 -15.80 1.36 8.26
C LYS A 140 -15.36 0.83 6.90
N ASN A 141 -16.09 -0.13 6.36
CA ASN A 141 -15.89 -0.66 5.00
C ASN A 141 -16.51 0.29 3.97
N GLU A 142 -15.89 1.46 3.79
CA GLU A 142 -16.26 2.50 2.84
C GLU A 142 -15.07 2.78 1.91
N PRO A 143 -15.30 3.26 0.66
CA PRO A 143 -14.21 3.66 -0.22
C PRO A 143 -13.28 4.65 0.46
N LYS A 144 -11.97 4.41 0.42
CA LYS A 144 -10.99 5.24 1.11
C LYS A 144 -9.69 5.35 0.33
N ILE A 145 -9.07 6.51 0.42
CA ILE A 145 -7.72 6.78 -0.11
C ILE A 145 -6.79 7.22 1.01
N TRP A 146 -5.55 6.74 0.98
CA TRP A 146 -4.45 7.17 1.84
C TRP A 146 -3.28 7.67 1.00
N SER A 147 -2.56 8.62 1.56
CA SER A 147 -1.33 9.17 0.96
C SER A 147 -0.24 9.30 2.02
N SER A 148 0.97 8.89 1.69
CA SER A 148 2.07 8.85 2.66
C SER A 148 2.53 10.24 3.10
N SER A 149 2.75 10.41 4.40
CA SER A 149 3.08 11.71 5.00
C SER A 149 4.45 12.28 4.60
N PRO A 150 5.53 11.48 4.41
CA PRO A 150 6.82 12.05 4.02
C PRO A 150 6.88 12.61 2.59
N LEU A 151 5.98 12.16 1.69
CA LEU A 151 6.01 12.57 0.29
C LEU A 151 4.94 13.59 -0.09
N TYR A 152 3.84 13.65 0.66
CA TYR A 152 2.70 14.49 0.32
C TYR A 152 2.35 15.43 1.47
N THR A 153 2.30 16.73 1.15
CA THR A 153 1.81 17.76 2.07
C THR A 153 0.33 17.57 2.37
N LYS A 154 -0.19 18.32 3.31
CA LYS A 154 -1.62 18.30 3.65
C LYS A 154 -2.49 18.66 2.44
N GLU A 155 -2.10 19.68 1.69
CA GLU A 155 -2.77 20.14 0.47
C GLU A 155 -2.78 19.04 -0.61
N MET A 156 -1.63 18.43 -0.87
CA MET A 156 -1.54 17.32 -1.84
C MET A 156 -2.39 16.10 -1.44
N LYS A 157 -2.56 15.86 -0.14
CA LYS A 157 -3.45 14.80 0.35
C LYS A 157 -4.92 15.17 0.13
N GLN A 158 -5.27 16.45 0.33
CA GLN A 158 -6.62 16.97 0.07
C GLN A 158 -6.96 16.90 -1.43
N ASP A 159 -6.04 17.30 -2.31
CA ASP A 159 -6.22 17.17 -3.77
C ASP A 159 -6.50 15.71 -4.16
N ARG A 160 -5.71 14.75 -3.65
CA ARG A 160 -5.89 13.34 -3.93
C ARG A 160 -7.21 12.79 -3.40
N GLN A 161 -7.64 13.26 -2.23
CA GLN A 161 -8.96 12.94 -1.67
C GLN A 161 -10.06 13.46 -2.60
N GLN A 162 -9.94 14.70 -3.09
CA GLN A 162 -10.92 15.29 -4.01
C GLN A 162 -10.95 14.54 -5.36
N TRP A 163 -9.78 14.22 -5.93
CA TRP A 163 -9.72 13.44 -7.17
C TRP A 163 -10.36 12.06 -7.03
N PHE A 164 -10.15 11.42 -5.89
CA PHE A 164 -10.75 10.12 -5.61
C PHE A 164 -12.27 10.22 -5.40
N THR A 165 -12.74 11.28 -4.72
CA THR A 165 -14.17 11.55 -4.56
C THR A 165 -14.85 11.77 -5.92
N ASN A 166 -14.28 12.62 -6.78
CA ASN A 166 -14.80 12.86 -8.14
C ASN A 166 -14.80 11.55 -8.95
N TRP A 167 -13.72 10.77 -8.83
CA TRP A 167 -13.63 9.47 -9.51
C TRP A 167 -14.73 8.50 -9.06
N LEU A 168 -15.08 8.47 -7.78
CA LEU A 168 -16.18 7.63 -7.25
C LEU A 168 -17.54 8.08 -7.80
N GLU A 169 -17.78 9.38 -7.93
CA GLU A 169 -19.01 9.93 -8.50
C GLU A 169 -19.18 9.55 -9.98
N GLU A 170 -18.08 9.54 -10.74
CA GLU A 170 -18.05 9.16 -12.16
C GLU A 170 -18.12 7.64 -12.39
N ASN A 171 -17.73 6.83 -11.38
CA ASN A 171 -17.60 5.37 -11.49
C ASN A 171 -18.46 4.66 -10.44
N GLN A 172 -19.77 4.72 -10.56
CA GLN A 172 -20.70 4.07 -9.62
C GLN A 172 -20.55 2.52 -9.60
N PHE A 173 -20.10 1.92 -10.72
CA PHE A 173 -19.80 0.50 -10.85
C PHE A 173 -18.31 0.31 -11.16
N TYR A 174 -17.48 0.49 -10.13
CA TYR A 174 -16.05 0.38 -10.28
C TYR A 174 -15.57 -1.08 -10.33
N ASN A 175 -14.47 -1.29 -11.05
CA ASN A 175 -13.77 -2.56 -11.16
C ASN A 175 -12.25 -2.37 -11.08
N GLN A 176 -11.51 -3.46 -11.03
CA GLN A 176 -10.06 -3.41 -10.90
C GLN A 176 -9.37 -2.62 -12.02
N THR A 177 -9.86 -2.68 -13.25
CA THR A 177 -9.29 -1.92 -14.38
C THR A 177 -9.52 -0.43 -14.21
N ALA A 178 -10.71 -0.01 -13.80
CA ALA A 178 -11.04 1.39 -13.61
C ALA A 178 -10.17 2.05 -12.53
N ILE A 179 -9.99 1.39 -11.38
CA ILE A 179 -9.13 1.94 -10.32
C ILE A 179 -7.64 1.88 -10.69
N LEU A 180 -7.20 0.89 -11.45
CA LEU A 180 -5.84 0.86 -12.00
C LEU A 180 -5.59 2.06 -12.92
N ASN A 181 -6.57 2.47 -13.74
CA ASN A 181 -6.46 3.67 -14.57
C ASN A 181 -6.35 4.95 -13.73
N PHE A 182 -7.09 5.05 -12.61
CA PHE A 182 -6.92 6.15 -11.66
C PHE A 182 -5.50 6.19 -11.10
N HIS A 183 -4.96 5.07 -10.64
CA HIS A 183 -3.61 4.96 -10.08
C HIS A 183 -2.50 5.21 -11.09
N GLN A 184 -2.76 5.04 -12.39
CA GLN A 184 -1.84 5.31 -13.50
C GLN A 184 -2.02 6.70 -14.11
N ASN A 185 -2.94 7.52 -13.61
CA ASN A 185 -3.23 8.82 -14.18
C ASN A 185 -2.07 9.80 -13.92
N GLU A 186 -1.54 10.39 -14.99
CA GLU A 186 -0.47 11.38 -14.99
C GLU A 186 -0.98 12.82 -15.13
N HIS A 187 -2.31 13.00 -15.36
CA HIS A 187 -2.92 14.28 -15.72
C HIS A 187 -3.74 14.91 -14.57
N LEU A 188 -3.98 14.17 -13.48
CA LEU A 188 -4.58 14.74 -12.28
C LEU A 188 -3.52 15.52 -11.50
N GLY A 189 -3.67 16.85 -11.45
CA GLY A 189 -2.68 17.75 -10.87
C GLY A 189 -1.47 17.98 -11.79
N THR A 190 -0.29 18.00 -11.20
CA THR A 190 0.98 18.17 -11.91
C THR A 190 1.73 16.84 -12.04
N LYS A 191 2.77 16.79 -12.87
CA LYS A 191 3.65 15.63 -12.96
C LYS A 191 4.25 15.20 -11.61
N GLU A 192 4.43 16.13 -10.67
CA GLU A 192 5.00 15.88 -9.35
C GLU A 192 3.96 15.46 -8.31
N THR A 193 2.67 15.72 -8.57
CA THR A 193 1.58 15.48 -7.62
C THR A 193 0.54 14.46 -8.08
N SER A 194 0.50 14.11 -9.37
CA SER A 194 -0.45 13.15 -9.95
C SER A 194 -0.40 11.76 -9.25
N PRO A 195 -1.41 10.91 -9.37
CA PRO A 195 -1.37 9.55 -8.86
C PRO A 195 -0.16 8.76 -9.37
N LYS A 196 0.13 8.78 -10.68
CA LYS A 196 1.41 8.31 -11.22
C LYS A 196 2.37 9.50 -11.36
N MET A 197 3.09 9.78 -10.30
CA MET A 197 3.94 10.98 -10.21
C MET A 197 5.39 10.71 -10.64
N LYS A 198 6.07 11.80 -11.04
CA LYS A 198 7.50 11.81 -11.31
C LYS A 198 8.16 13.07 -10.80
N ARG A 199 9.10 12.89 -9.88
CA ARG A 199 9.99 13.94 -9.33
C ARG A 199 11.44 13.61 -9.67
N ARG A 200 12.37 14.51 -9.30
CA ARG A 200 13.80 14.37 -9.63
C ARG A 200 14.41 13.04 -9.17
N PHE A 201 14.08 12.57 -7.97
CA PHE A 201 14.71 11.39 -7.35
C PHE A 201 13.72 10.27 -7.01
N VAL A 202 12.43 10.52 -7.13
CA VAL A 202 11.35 9.59 -6.77
C VAL A 202 10.30 9.63 -7.86
N GLU A 203 9.86 8.46 -8.30
CA GLU A 203 8.74 8.33 -9.24
C GLU A 203 7.88 7.11 -8.88
N THR A 204 6.68 7.06 -9.40
CA THR A 204 5.85 5.86 -9.30
C THR A 204 6.48 4.76 -10.14
N VAL A 205 7.16 3.82 -9.48
CA VAL A 205 7.88 2.72 -10.15
C VAL A 205 7.01 1.50 -10.43
N SER A 206 5.91 1.35 -9.70
CA SER A 206 4.95 0.26 -9.93
C SER A 206 3.61 0.55 -9.28
N VAL A 207 2.58 -0.17 -9.74
CA VAL A 207 1.29 -0.27 -9.07
C VAL A 207 0.96 -1.74 -8.83
N THR A 208 0.41 -2.04 -7.65
CA THR A 208 -0.09 -3.37 -7.27
C THR A 208 -1.56 -3.24 -6.95
N SER A 209 -2.40 -4.06 -7.57
CA SER A 209 -3.84 -4.10 -7.30
C SER A 209 -4.25 -5.51 -6.93
N VAL A 210 -4.89 -5.67 -5.79
CA VAL A 210 -5.44 -6.93 -5.29
C VAL A 210 -6.96 -6.87 -5.43
N LEU A 211 -7.52 -7.81 -6.16
CA LEU A 211 -8.97 -8.09 -6.22
C LEU A 211 -9.23 -9.37 -5.45
N LYS A 212 -10.04 -9.29 -4.40
CA LYS A 212 -10.64 -10.44 -3.74
C LYS A 212 -12.06 -10.57 -4.25
N ARG A 213 -12.41 -11.74 -4.77
CA ARG A 213 -13.77 -12.10 -5.19
C ARG A 213 -14.05 -13.52 -4.75
N ASP A 214 -15.13 -13.70 -3.99
CA ASP A 214 -15.47 -14.96 -3.33
C ASP A 214 -14.27 -15.50 -2.52
N ASP A 215 -13.77 -16.68 -2.84
CA ASP A 215 -12.57 -17.25 -2.21
C ASP A 215 -11.27 -16.99 -2.98
N GLU A 216 -11.35 -16.34 -4.14
CA GLU A 216 -10.20 -16.07 -4.99
C GLU A 216 -9.56 -14.70 -4.68
N VAL A 217 -8.24 -14.65 -4.75
CA VAL A 217 -7.44 -13.44 -4.61
C VAL A 217 -6.51 -13.31 -5.80
N ASP A 218 -6.76 -12.31 -6.63
CA ASP A 218 -5.91 -11.96 -7.78
C ASP A 218 -5.04 -10.73 -7.46
N MET A 219 -3.75 -10.82 -7.75
CA MET A 219 -2.80 -9.72 -7.58
C MET A 219 -2.20 -9.31 -8.92
N LYS A 220 -2.63 -8.19 -9.47
CA LYS A 220 -2.04 -7.56 -10.64
C LYS A 220 -0.89 -6.65 -10.25
N TYR A 221 0.21 -6.76 -10.95
CA TYR A 221 1.41 -5.94 -10.76
C TYR A 221 1.83 -5.32 -12.09
N ILE A 222 1.96 -3.99 -12.11
CA ILE A 222 2.42 -3.23 -13.27
C ILE A 222 3.73 -2.56 -12.90
N ASP A 223 4.80 -2.88 -13.62
CA ASP A 223 6.14 -2.33 -13.42
C ASP A 223 6.44 -1.25 -14.48
N PHE A 224 6.64 -0.02 -14.02
CA PHE A 224 6.99 1.12 -14.88
C PHE A 224 8.49 1.30 -15.06
N SER A 225 9.34 0.55 -14.35
CA SER A 225 10.80 0.70 -14.41
C SER A 225 11.41 0.36 -15.78
N ASN A 226 10.68 -0.38 -16.62
CA ASN A 226 11.09 -0.72 -17.98
C ASN A 226 10.71 0.34 -19.03
N ASP A 227 9.71 1.18 -18.75
CA ASP A 227 9.28 2.25 -19.67
C ASP A 227 10.33 3.38 -19.76
N ALA A 228 11.04 3.65 -18.66
CA ALA A 228 12.13 4.62 -18.63
C ALA A 228 13.32 4.24 -19.53
N LYS A 229 13.56 2.94 -19.80
CA LYS A 229 14.60 2.49 -20.70
C LYS A 229 14.26 2.67 -22.18
N LYS A 230 12.98 2.72 -22.53
CA LYS A 230 12.54 2.99 -23.91
C LYS A 230 12.66 4.46 -24.28
N SER A 231 12.56 5.38 -23.33
CA SER A 231 12.68 6.83 -23.57
C SER A 231 14.11 7.34 -23.66
N LEU A 232 15.10 6.56 -23.19
CA LEU A 232 16.54 6.88 -23.29
C LEU A 232 17.23 6.34 -24.53
N LYS A 233 16.49 5.69 -25.43
CA LYS A 233 16.99 5.16 -26.72
C LYS A 233 16.45 5.95 -27.92
N LYS A 234 16.20 7.24 -27.77
CA LYS A 234 15.95 8.18 -28.90
C LYS A 234 17.01 9.23 -28.95
#